data_1b212277619761a59a44fc8e192189e8
#
_entry.id   1b212277619761a59a44fc8e192189e8
#
_cell.length_a   1.000
_cell.length_b   1.000
_cell.length_c   1.000
_cell.angle_alpha   90.00
_cell.angle_beta   90.00
_cell.angle_gamma   90.00
#
_symmetry.space_group_name_H-M   'P 1'
#
loop_
_entity.id
_entity.type
_entity.pdbx_description
1 polymer ?
#
loop_
_entity_poly.entity_id
_entity_poly.type
_entity_poly.pdbx_seq_one_letter_code
_entity_poly.pdbx_strand_id
1 'polypeptide(L)'
;LFLFSCTSLLCALSDSLPTLIISRTLQGFGAAAIASVNTALIRIIYPSRFLARGMCINSLVVSVSAAAGPTVAAAILSVANWPWLFAINIPIGIAALTLSYKFLPVNPVRIRGRRFDIPGGILNAMTFFLIIGLIEGASHELPVRMIITGAVLLAVIGFFFVRRELRQEYPLLPVDLLRIPVFSMSISTSILSFTAQMLAMVSLPFFLQGELGKDAVTCGLLLTPWPLATMIFAPLAGVLAERINAGI
;
A
#
# COMPACT_ATOMS: atom_id res chain seq x y z
N LEU A 1 -11.25 6.40 -6.29
CA LEU A 1 -10.73 7.70 -6.68
C LEU A 1 -11.57 8.84 -6.09
N PHE A 2 -12.89 8.91 -6.34
CA PHE A 2 -13.75 9.97 -5.82
C PHE A 2 -13.66 10.12 -4.29
N LEU A 3 -13.85 9.01 -3.54
CA LEU A 3 -13.71 9.01 -2.09
C LEU A 3 -12.32 9.53 -1.64
N PHE A 4 -11.25 9.08 -2.28
CA PHE A 4 -9.89 9.52 -1.96
C PHE A 4 -9.70 11.02 -2.19
N SER A 5 -10.22 11.57 -3.28
CA SER A 5 -10.11 13.00 -3.59
C SER A 5 -10.95 13.86 -2.62
N CYS A 6 -12.17 13.45 -2.29
CA CYS A 6 -13.00 14.13 -1.31
C CYS A 6 -12.36 14.14 0.08
N THR A 7 -11.82 13.01 0.51
CA THR A 7 -11.17 12.92 1.82
C THR A 7 -9.82 13.64 1.85
N SER A 8 -9.12 13.76 0.73
CA SER A 8 -7.95 14.64 0.61
C SER A 8 -8.31 16.10 0.82
N LEU A 9 -9.46 16.54 0.29
CA LEU A 9 -9.97 17.88 0.57
C LEU A 9 -10.27 18.06 2.07
N LEU A 10 -10.91 17.07 2.72
CA LEU A 10 -11.17 17.13 4.16
C LEU A 10 -9.85 17.19 4.97
N CYS A 11 -8.80 16.46 4.55
CA CYS A 11 -7.49 16.58 5.17
C CYS A 11 -6.88 17.98 5.02
N ALA A 12 -7.02 18.58 3.84
CA ALA A 12 -6.51 19.94 3.57
C ALA A 12 -7.26 21.02 4.37
N LEU A 13 -8.53 20.79 4.70
CA LEU A 13 -9.39 21.70 5.47
C LEU A 13 -9.41 21.38 6.97
N SER A 14 -8.62 20.43 7.44
CA SER A 14 -8.63 20.05 8.85
C SER A 14 -7.86 21.08 9.71
N ASP A 15 -8.54 21.59 10.73
CA ASP A 15 -8.01 22.60 11.68
C ASP A 15 -7.54 21.97 13.01
N SER A 16 -7.76 20.67 13.19
CA SER A 16 -7.41 19.98 14.43
C SER A 16 -6.88 18.56 14.16
N LEU A 17 -6.06 18.06 15.09
CA LEU A 17 -5.52 16.70 15.01
C LEU A 17 -6.63 15.62 14.92
N PRO A 18 -7.70 15.65 15.73
CA PRO A 18 -8.79 14.68 15.62
C PRO A 18 -9.47 14.69 14.24
N THR A 19 -9.76 15.87 13.68
CA THR A 19 -10.36 15.97 12.34
C THR A 19 -9.43 15.44 11.27
N LEU A 20 -8.12 15.69 11.37
CA LEU A 20 -7.13 15.14 10.48
C LEU A 20 -7.07 13.61 10.57
N ILE A 21 -7.08 13.02 11.77
CA ILE A 21 -7.07 11.57 11.97
C ILE A 21 -8.29 10.92 11.31
N ILE A 22 -9.49 11.46 11.55
CA ILE A 22 -10.72 10.95 10.93
C ILE A 22 -10.64 11.03 9.41
N SER A 23 -10.25 12.19 8.88
CA SER A 23 -10.12 12.41 7.44
C SER A 23 -9.10 11.47 6.79
N ARG A 24 -7.96 11.22 7.45
CA ARG A 24 -6.93 10.26 7.04
C ARG A 24 -7.41 8.82 7.07
N THR A 25 -8.21 8.47 8.08
CA THR A 25 -8.83 7.14 8.16
C THR A 25 -9.77 6.91 6.98
N LEU A 26 -10.64 7.87 6.67
CA LEU A 26 -11.52 7.81 5.52
C LEU A 26 -10.75 7.78 4.19
N GLN A 27 -9.64 8.54 4.09
CA GLN A 27 -8.75 8.53 2.94
C GLN A 27 -8.11 7.16 2.74
N GLY A 28 -7.77 6.47 3.84
CA GLY A 28 -7.27 5.10 3.82
C GLY A 28 -8.21 4.11 3.14
N PHE A 29 -9.52 4.19 3.39
CA PHE A 29 -10.51 3.38 2.66
C PHE A 29 -10.48 3.65 1.16
N GLY A 30 -10.37 4.91 0.76
CA GLY A 30 -10.24 5.29 -0.65
C GLY A 30 -8.96 4.73 -1.29
N ALA A 31 -7.84 4.83 -0.60
CA ALA A 31 -6.54 4.30 -1.03
C ALA A 31 -6.56 2.77 -1.16
N ALA A 32 -7.11 2.07 -0.16
CA ALA A 32 -7.26 0.62 -0.17
C ALA A 32 -8.11 0.14 -1.35
N ALA A 33 -9.23 0.82 -1.63
CA ALA A 33 -10.07 0.52 -2.79
C ALA A 33 -9.32 0.71 -4.12
N ILE A 34 -8.50 1.75 -4.26
CA ILE A 34 -7.67 1.97 -5.45
C ILE A 34 -6.64 0.84 -5.59
N ALA A 35 -5.92 0.52 -4.52
CA ALA A 35 -4.88 -0.50 -4.53
C ALA A 35 -5.43 -1.89 -4.88
N SER A 36 -6.59 -2.27 -4.32
CA SER A 36 -7.22 -3.57 -4.56
C SER A 36 -7.66 -3.77 -6.02
N VAL A 37 -8.13 -2.70 -6.68
CA VAL A 37 -8.61 -2.77 -8.07
C VAL A 37 -7.47 -2.65 -9.08
N ASN A 38 -6.36 -2.01 -8.72
CA ASN A 38 -5.25 -1.73 -9.64
C ASN A 38 -4.71 -3.00 -10.34
N THR A 39 -4.36 -4.03 -9.57
CA THR A 39 -3.85 -5.30 -10.11
C THR A 39 -4.89 -6.04 -10.97
N ALA A 40 -6.17 -5.97 -10.59
CA ALA A 40 -7.26 -6.56 -11.35
C ALA A 40 -7.45 -5.87 -12.71
N LEU A 41 -7.35 -4.53 -12.74
CA LEU A 41 -7.42 -3.75 -13.97
C LEU A 41 -6.29 -4.10 -14.94
N ILE A 42 -5.07 -4.26 -14.45
CA ILE A 42 -3.93 -4.69 -15.28
C ILE A 42 -4.24 -6.04 -15.95
N ARG A 43 -4.81 -6.99 -15.21
CA ARG A 43 -5.20 -8.30 -15.77
C ARG A 43 -6.33 -8.24 -16.80
N ILE A 44 -7.22 -7.25 -16.68
CA ILE A 44 -8.32 -7.05 -17.65
C ILE A 44 -7.83 -6.36 -18.92
N ILE A 45 -6.92 -5.38 -18.77
CA ILE A 45 -6.44 -4.55 -19.89
C ILE A 45 -5.38 -5.26 -20.72
N TYR A 46 -4.45 -5.97 -20.05
CA TYR A 46 -3.35 -6.64 -20.75
C TYR A 46 -3.67 -8.10 -21.07
N PRO A 47 -3.52 -8.56 -22.34
CA PRO A 47 -3.56 -9.98 -22.65
C PRO A 47 -2.53 -10.76 -21.86
N SER A 48 -2.80 -12.06 -21.56
CA SER A 48 -1.95 -12.89 -20.72
C SER A 48 -0.47 -12.90 -21.13
N ARG A 49 -0.19 -12.86 -22.44
CA ARG A 49 1.19 -12.79 -22.99
C ARG A 49 1.95 -11.51 -22.66
N PHE A 50 1.24 -10.42 -22.30
CA PHE A 50 1.83 -9.12 -21.98
C PHE A 50 1.61 -8.71 -20.52
N LEU A 51 1.09 -9.61 -19.70
CA LEU A 51 0.78 -9.34 -18.30
C LEU A 51 2.03 -8.93 -17.51
N ALA A 52 3.16 -9.63 -17.71
CA ALA A 52 4.44 -9.30 -17.11
C ALA A 52 4.86 -7.85 -17.43
N ARG A 53 4.72 -7.45 -18.68
CA ARG A 53 5.01 -6.07 -19.12
C ARG A 53 4.10 -5.04 -18.47
N GLY A 54 2.81 -5.33 -18.32
CA GLY A 54 1.86 -4.47 -17.59
C GLY A 54 2.23 -4.30 -16.13
N MET A 55 2.64 -5.39 -15.47
CA MET A 55 3.11 -5.37 -14.08
C MET A 55 4.43 -4.59 -13.94
N CYS A 56 5.36 -4.73 -14.87
CA CYS A 56 6.61 -3.95 -14.88
C CYS A 56 6.35 -2.45 -15.02
N ILE A 57 5.44 -2.04 -15.92
CA ILE A 57 5.05 -0.63 -16.09
C ILE A 57 4.43 -0.10 -14.80
N ASN A 58 3.56 -0.87 -14.16
CA ASN A 58 2.98 -0.49 -12.87
C ASN A 58 4.06 -0.29 -11.79
N SER A 59 5.00 -1.21 -11.67
CA SER A 59 6.12 -1.10 -10.74
C SER A 59 7.00 0.13 -11.02
N LEU A 60 7.24 0.43 -12.29
CA LEU A 60 7.96 1.62 -12.72
C LEU A 60 7.23 2.90 -12.26
N VAL A 61 5.91 2.99 -12.50
CA VAL A 61 5.10 4.14 -12.06
C VAL A 61 5.14 4.30 -10.55
N VAL A 62 5.01 3.21 -9.80
CA VAL A 62 5.10 3.23 -8.32
C VAL A 62 6.48 3.73 -7.87
N SER A 63 7.56 3.23 -8.47
CA SER A 63 8.92 3.64 -8.11
C SER A 63 9.20 5.12 -8.42
N VAL A 64 8.76 5.60 -9.60
CA VAL A 64 8.87 7.02 -9.97
C VAL A 64 8.09 7.90 -9.02
N SER A 65 6.86 7.49 -8.65
CA SER A 65 6.03 8.22 -7.71
C SER A 65 6.65 8.28 -6.31
N ALA A 66 7.22 7.16 -5.86
CA ALA A 66 7.92 7.09 -4.57
C ALA A 66 9.17 8.00 -4.56
N ALA A 67 9.91 8.06 -5.68
CA ALA A 67 11.05 8.97 -5.83
C ALA A 67 10.64 10.45 -5.82
N ALA A 68 9.58 10.77 -6.54
CA ALA A 68 9.10 12.14 -6.67
C ALA A 68 8.46 12.67 -5.39
N GLY A 69 7.88 11.79 -4.56
CA GLY A 69 7.11 12.14 -3.37
C GLY A 69 7.82 13.13 -2.44
N PRO A 70 8.99 12.79 -1.87
CA PRO A 70 9.73 13.68 -0.97
C PRO A 70 10.13 15.00 -1.61
N THR A 71 10.55 14.96 -2.87
CA THR A 71 10.97 16.17 -3.62
C THR A 71 9.79 17.11 -3.87
N VAL A 72 8.65 16.57 -4.28
CA VAL A 72 7.41 17.34 -4.47
C VAL A 72 6.92 17.89 -3.13
N ALA A 73 6.95 17.10 -2.06
CA ALA A 73 6.57 17.56 -0.73
C ALA A 73 7.48 18.71 -0.25
N ALA A 74 8.80 18.60 -0.41
CA ALA A 74 9.75 19.66 -0.07
C ALA A 74 9.50 20.92 -0.90
N ALA A 75 9.25 20.79 -2.20
CA ALA A 75 8.93 21.91 -3.07
C ALA A 75 7.62 22.63 -2.65
N ILE A 76 6.59 21.88 -2.27
CA ILE A 76 5.34 22.47 -1.76
C ILE A 76 5.59 23.20 -0.45
N LEU A 77 6.30 22.57 0.50
CA LEU A 77 6.56 23.16 1.82
C LEU A 77 7.50 24.36 1.79
N SER A 78 8.30 24.54 0.72
CA SER A 78 9.13 25.73 0.55
C SER A 78 8.33 26.99 0.20
N VAL A 79 7.12 26.86 -0.36
CA VAL A 79 6.28 27.99 -0.82
C VAL A 79 4.90 28.01 -0.19
N ALA A 80 4.49 26.93 0.49
CA ALA A 80 3.13 26.76 1.04
C ALA A 80 3.16 25.95 2.35
N ASN A 81 2.01 25.93 3.05
CA ASN A 81 1.85 25.22 4.31
C ASN A 81 1.46 23.73 4.08
N TRP A 82 1.56 22.92 5.14
CA TRP A 82 1.27 21.49 5.11
C TRP A 82 -0.11 21.08 4.51
N PRO A 83 -1.22 21.85 4.59
CA PRO A 83 -2.49 21.48 3.96
C PRO A 83 -2.39 21.29 2.45
N TRP A 84 -1.47 21.99 1.80
CA TRP A 84 -1.24 21.89 0.36
C TRP A 84 -0.71 20.52 -0.07
N LEU A 85 -0.06 19.77 0.85
CA LEU A 85 0.35 18.39 0.61
C LEU A 85 -0.85 17.48 0.32
N PHE A 86 -2.02 17.81 0.86
CA PHE A 86 -3.26 17.09 0.60
C PHE A 86 -4.05 17.72 -0.55
N ALA A 87 -4.04 19.05 -0.67
CA ALA A 87 -4.76 19.78 -1.70
C ALA A 87 -4.28 19.40 -3.12
N ILE A 88 -3.00 19.10 -3.31
CA ILE A 88 -2.45 18.66 -4.61
C ILE A 88 -3.10 17.38 -5.14
N ASN A 89 -3.63 16.53 -4.26
CA ASN A 89 -4.33 15.32 -4.67
C ASN A 89 -5.67 15.61 -5.37
N ILE A 90 -6.25 16.80 -5.19
CA ILE A 90 -7.56 17.14 -5.75
C ILE A 90 -7.48 17.29 -7.28
N PRO A 91 -6.61 18.14 -7.86
CA PRO A 91 -6.50 18.23 -9.31
C PRO A 91 -6.02 16.92 -9.94
N ILE A 92 -5.11 16.21 -9.30
CA ILE A 92 -4.64 14.89 -9.76
C ILE A 92 -5.80 13.88 -9.74
N GLY A 93 -6.60 13.88 -8.66
CA GLY A 93 -7.76 13.00 -8.52
C GLY A 93 -8.85 13.28 -9.55
N ILE A 94 -9.14 14.55 -9.84
CA ILE A 94 -10.08 14.96 -10.92
C ILE A 94 -9.57 14.49 -12.28
N ALA A 95 -8.29 14.72 -12.58
CA ALA A 95 -7.68 14.24 -13.82
C ALA A 95 -7.73 12.71 -13.91
N ALA A 96 -7.41 11.99 -12.85
CA ALA A 96 -7.48 10.53 -12.81
C ALA A 96 -8.92 10.02 -12.97
N LEU A 97 -9.92 10.67 -12.36
CA LEU A 97 -11.33 10.32 -12.50
C LEU A 97 -11.81 10.51 -13.94
N THR A 98 -11.49 11.65 -14.56
CA THR A 98 -11.88 11.93 -15.95
C THR A 98 -11.24 10.95 -16.93
N LEU A 99 -9.95 10.67 -16.77
CA LEU A 99 -9.26 9.67 -17.58
C LEU A 99 -9.82 8.25 -17.35
N SER A 100 -10.10 7.89 -16.11
CA SER A 100 -10.71 6.59 -15.79
C SER A 100 -12.09 6.45 -16.42
N TYR A 101 -12.93 7.47 -16.34
CA TYR A 101 -14.26 7.45 -16.96
C TYR A 101 -14.20 7.31 -18.48
N LYS A 102 -13.21 7.94 -19.12
CA LYS A 102 -13.07 7.95 -20.58
C LYS A 102 -12.42 6.70 -21.13
N PHE A 103 -11.43 6.11 -20.45
CA PHE A 103 -10.55 5.09 -21.01
C PHE A 103 -10.66 3.72 -20.36
N LEU A 104 -11.26 3.59 -19.16
CA LEU A 104 -11.40 2.28 -18.54
C LEU A 104 -12.46 1.45 -19.27
N PRO A 105 -12.13 0.20 -19.60
CA PRO A 105 -13.11 -0.70 -20.22
C PRO A 105 -14.26 -0.99 -19.25
N VAL A 106 -15.45 -1.14 -19.80
CA VAL A 106 -16.60 -1.61 -19.05
C VAL A 106 -16.30 -3.02 -18.55
N ASN A 107 -16.60 -3.32 -17.29
CA ASN A 107 -16.34 -4.63 -16.70
C ASN A 107 -17.04 -5.74 -17.52
N PRO A 108 -16.30 -6.61 -18.23
CA PRO A 108 -16.89 -7.59 -19.14
C PRO A 108 -17.57 -8.74 -18.41
N VAL A 109 -17.24 -8.96 -17.13
CA VAL A 109 -17.75 -10.09 -16.34
C VAL A 109 -18.41 -9.59 -15.07
N ARG A 110 -19.70 -9.28 -15.15
CA ARG A 110 -20.51 -9.04 -13.97
C ARG A 110 -21.07 -10.38 -13.49
N ILE A 111 -20.38 -11.04 -12.56
CA ILE A 111 -20.88 -12.28 -11.93
C ILE A 111 -22.08 -11.88 -11.05
N ARG A 112 -23.28 -12.09 -11.57
CA ARG A 112 -24.52 -11.89 -10.82
C ARG A 112 -24.64 -12.97 -9.74
N GLY A 113 -24.98 -12.59 -8.52
CA GLY A 113 -25.27 -13.53 -7.41
C GLY A 113 -24.14 -13.78 -6.44
N ARG A 114 -22.92 -13.26 -6.68
CA ARG A 114 -21.83 -13.37 -5.71
C ARG A 114 -22.07 -12.40 -4.54
N ARG A 115 -22.33 -12.95 -3.36
CA ARG A 115 -22.43 -12.16 -2.13
C ARG A 115 -21.03 -11.84 -1.63
N PHE A 116 -20.79 -10.58 -1.30
CA PHE A 116 -19.55 -10.17 -0.66
C PHE A 116 -19.48 -10.74 0.76
N ASP A 117 -18.36 -11.36 1.13
CA ASP A 117 -18.15 -11.91 2.47
C ASP A 117 -17.84 -10.80 3.48
N ILE A 118 -18.90 -10.11 3.94
CA ILE A 118 -18.78 -9.04 4.95
C ILE A 118 -18.13 -9.55 6.24
N PRO A 119 -18.54 -10.70 6.83
CA PRO A 119 -17.91 -11.19 8.06
C PRO A 119 -16.42 -11.52 7.88
N GLY A 120 -16.02 -12.11 6.74
CA GLY A 120 -14.62 -12.35 6.41
C GLY A 120 -13.83 -11.03 6.29
N GLY A 121 -14.42 -10.02 5.65
CA GLY A 121 -13.83 -8.68 5.55
C GLY A 121 -13.63 -8.01 6.92
N ILE A 122 -14.59 -8.13 7.83
CA ILE A 122 -14.48 -7.60 9.21
C ILE A 122 -13.38 -8.35 9.97
N LEU A 123 -13.34 -9.68 9.93
CA LEU A 123 -12.30 -10.48 10.60
C LEU A 123 -10.91 -10.13 10.07
N ASN A 124 -10.77 -9.94 8.75
CA ASN A 124 -9.53 -9.49 8.12
C ASN A 124 -9.10 -8.12 8.67
N ALA A 125 -10.00 -7.13 8.62
CA ALA A 125 -9.72 -5.78 9.11
C ALA A 125 -9.33 -5.79 10.60
N MET A 126 -10.05 -6.54 11.44
CA MET A 126 -9.73 -6.68 12.88
C MET A 126 -8.37 -7.36 13.11
N THR A 127 -8.03 -8.38 12.32
CA THR A 127 -6.74 -9.07 12.42
C THR A 127 -5.59 -8.11 12.15
N PHE A 128 -5.64 -7.36 11.03
CA PHE A 128 -4.60 -6.37 10.72
C PHE A 128 -4.57 -5.20 11.70
N PHE A 129 -5.74 -4.72 12.14
CA PHE A 129 -5.81 -3.68 13.16
C PHE A 129 -5.13 -4.11 14.47
N LEU A 130 -5.35 -5.35 14.91
CA LEU A 130 -4.69 -5.87 16.12
C LEU A 130 -3.19 -6.08 15.93
N ILE A 131 -2.75 -6.56 14.75
CA ILE A 131 -1.31 -6.70 14.45
C ILE A 131 -0.63 -5.33 14.56
N ILE A 132 -1.17 -4.32 13.88
CA ILE A 132 -0.61 -2.96 13.89
C ILE A 132 -0.66 -2.37 15.30
N GLY A 133 -1.81 -2.50 15.98
CA GLY A 133 -1.99 -1.98 17.33
C GLY A 133 -1.07 -2.63 18.38
N LEU A 134 -0.74 -3.92 18.22
CA LEU A 134 0.23 -4.60 19.09
C LEU A 134 1.65 -4.13 18.83
N ILE A 135 2.05 -3.93 17.57
CA ILE A 135 3.38 -3.42 17.20
C ILE A 135 3.54 -1.99 17.77
N GLU A 136 2.54 -1.14 17.54
CA GLU A 136 2.52 0.23 18.05
C GLU A 136 2.52 0.27 19.59
N GLY A 137 1.69 -0.56 20.22
CA GLY A 137 1.61 -0.65 21.67
C GLY A 137 2.91 -1.15 22.32
N ALA A 138 3.62 -2.05 21.67
CA ALA A 138 4.94 -2.51 22.14
C ALA A 138 5.99 -1.40 22.02
N SER A 139 5.90 -0.53 21.01
CA SER A 139 6.81 0.60 20.81
C SER A 139 6.57 1.73 21.83
N HIS A 140 5.34 1.89 22.30
CA HIS A 140 4.94 2.93 23.28
C HIS A 140 4.88 2.42 24.72
N GLU A 141 5.54 1.29 25.04
CA GLU A 141 5.64 0.73 26.39
C GLU A 141 4.27 0.55 27.08
N LEU A 142 3.25 0.13 26.33
CA LEU A 142 1.96 -0.19 26.92
C LEU A 142 2.09 -1.25 28.02
N PRO A 143 1.22 -1.23 29.04
CA PRO A 143 1.23 -2.24 30.09
C PRO A 143 1.20 -3.66 29.51
N VAL A 144 2.09 -4.52 29.98
CA VAL A 144 2.22 -5.92 29.50
C VAL A 144 0.88 -6.65 29.46
N ARG A 145 -0.02 -6.34 30.40
CA ARG A 145 -1.38 -6.88 30.43
C ARG A 145 -2.17 -6.55 29.14
N MET A 146 -2.04 -5.32 28.61
CA MET A 146 -2.72 -4.92 27.37
C MET A 146 -2.13 -5.64 26.17
N ILE A 147 -0.81 -5.79 26.12
CA ILE A 147 -0.12 -6.53 25.05
C ILE A 147 -0.56 -8.00 25.04
N ILE A 148 -0.59 -8.65 26.22
CA ILE A 148 -1.06 -10.05 26.35
C ILE A 148 -2.53 -10.17 25.92
N THR A 149 -3.39 -9.26 26.37
CA THR A 149 -4.82 -9.28 25.99
C THR A 149 -4.99 -9.12 24.50
N GLY A 150 -4.28 -8.17 23.89
CA GLY A 150 -4.28 -7.95 22.45
C GLY A 150 -3.75 -9.16 21.67
N ALA A 151 -2.70 -9.82 22.14
CA ALA A 151 -2.15 -11.03 21.53
C ALA A 151 -3.13 -12.20 21.59
N VAL A 152 -3.82 -12.38 22.71
CA VAL A 152 -4.88 -13.40 22.85
C VAL A 152 -6.03 -13.10 21.89
N LEU A 153 -6.49 -11.85 21.81
CA LEU A 153 -7.53 -11.44 20.89
C LEU A 153 -7.11 -11.67 19.43
N LEU A 154 -5.88 -11.33 19.08
CA LEU A 154 -5.31 -11.58 17.75
C LEU A 154 -5.30 -13.09 17.42
N ALA A 155 -4.89 -13.94 18.37
CA ALA A 155 -4.87 -15.37 18.18
C ALA A 155 -6.30 -15.92 17.95
N VAL A 156 -7.28 -15.47 18.73
CA VAL A 156 -8.69 -15.90 18.60
C VAL A 156 -9.29 -15.41 17.29
N ILE A 157 -9.17 -14.12 16.98
CA ILE A 157 -9.74 -13.53 15.76
C ILE A 157 -9.04 -14.09 14.53
N GLY A 158 -7.71 -14.21 14.55
CA GLY A 158 -6.93 -14.82 13.47
C GLY A 158 -7.29 -16.28 13.23
N PHE A 159 -7.52 -17.05 14.31
CA PHE A 159 -8.00 -18.43 14.18
C PHE A 159 -9.35 -18.50 13.48
N PHE A 160 -10.33 -17.69 13.88
CA PHE A 160 -11.64 -17.65 13.23
C PHE A 160 -11.55 -17.16 11.80
N PHE A 161 -10.70 -16.16 11.52
CA PHE A 161 -10.43 -15.66 10.18
C PHE A 161 -9.89 -16.78 9.27
N VAL A 162 -8.78 -17.42 9.66
CA VAL A 162 -8.16 -18.51 8.87
C VAL A 162 -9.13 -19.67 8.68
N ARG A 163 -9.85 -20.07 9.74
CA ARG A 163 -10.84 -21.15 9.65
C ARG A 163 -11.98 -20.83 8.69
N ARG A 164 -12.38 -19.54 8.62
CA ARG A 164 -13.41 -19.08 7.70
C ARG A 164 -12.90 -19.09 6.26
N GLU A 165 -11.72 -18.51 6.01
CA GLU A 165 -11.10 -18.46 4.68
C GLU A 165 -10.91 -19.87 4.08
N LEU A 166 -10.49 -20.84 4.88
CA LEU A 166 -10.35 -22.23 4.45
C LEU A 166 -11.67 -22.95 4.09
N ARG A 167 -12.82 -22.38 4.49
CA ARG A 167 -14.14 -22.95 4.21
C ARG A 167 -14.89 -22.21 3.10
N GLN A 168 -14.40 -21.05 2.67
CA GLN A 168 -15.04 -20.25 1.63
C GLN A 168 -14.66 -20.75 0.23
N GLU A 169 -15.66 -20.83 -0.64
CA GLU A 169 -15.43 -21.14 -2.06
C GLU A 169 -14.63 -20.04 -2.77
N TYR A 170 -14.77 -18.79 -2.31
CA TYR A 170 -14.06 -17.62 -2.82
C TYR A 170 -13.46 -16.84 -1.67
N PRO A 171 -12.32 -17.28 -1.13
CA PRO A 171 -11.69 -16.63 0.01
C PRO A 171 -11.15 -15.25 -0.36
N LEU A 172 -11.15 -14.31 0.59
CA LEU A 172 -10.51 -13.00 0.44
C LEU A 172 -8.98 -13.13 0.41
N LEU A 173 -8.46 -14.02 1.25
CA LEU A 173 -7.05 -14.42 1.27
C LEU A 173 -6.97 -15.93 1.00
N PRO A 174 -6.34 -16.35 -0.10
CA PRO A 174 -6.20 -17.77 -0.42
C PRO A 174 -5.12 -18.41 0.48
N VAL A 175 -5.47 -18.60 1.76
CA VAL A 175 -4.58 -19.16 2.79
C VAL A 175 -4.15 -20.59 2.48
N ASP A 176 -4.93 -21.31 1.71
CA ASP A 176 -4.65 -22.64 1.18
C ASP A 176 -3.39 -22.67 0.31
N LEU A 177 -3.10 -21.61 -0.44
CA LEU A 177 -1.89 -21.49 -1.25
C LEU A 177 -0.61 -21.47 -0.40
N LEU A 178 -0.69 -21.04 0.86
CA LEU A 178 0.46 -21.06 1.77
C LEU A 178 0.94 -22.50 2.10
N ARG A 179 0.13 -23.53 1.81
CA ARG A 179 0.53 -24.93 1.92
C ARG A 179 1.51 -25.34 0.81
N ILE A 180 1.59 -24.58 -0.27
CA ILE A 180 2.56 -24.81 -1.36
C ILE A 180 3.88 -24.18 -0.95
N PRO A 181 4.97 -24.99 -0.74
CA PRO A 181 6.22 -24.47 -0.19
C PRO A 181 6.81 -23.30 -1.00
N VAL A 182 6.83 -23.43 -2.32
CA VAL A 182 7.37 -22.39 -3.22
C VAL A 182 6.60 -21.07 -3.07
N PHE A 183 5.28 -21.15 -2.97
CA PHE A 183 4.42 -19.96 -2.77
C PHE A 183 4.65 -19.33 -1.40
N SER A 184 4.70 -20.14 -0.34
CA SER A 184 4.96 -19.68 1.02
C SER A 184 6.33 -19.01 1.16
N MET A 185 7.38 -19.62 0.59
CA MET A 185 8.73 -19.04 0.58
C MET A 185 8.77 -17.72 -0.20
N SER A 186 8.13 -17.66 -1.36
CA SER A 186 8.06 -16.42 -2.18
C SER A 186 7.37 -15.29 -1.43
N ILE A 187 6.23 -15.56 -0.77
CA ILE A 187 5.53 -14.56 0.05
C ILE A 187 6.38 -14.13 1.24
N SER A 188 6.99 -15.08 1.95
CA SER A 188 7.86 -14.77 3.10
C SER A 188 9.05 -13.89 2.68
N THR A 189 9.72 -14.22 1.58
CA THR A 189 10.79 -13.40 1.02
C THR A 189 10.30 -11.99 0.65
N SER A 190 9.13 -11.88 0.03
CA SER A 190 8.53 -10.59 -0.30
C SER A 190 8.23 -9.76 0.94
N ILE A 191 7.60 -10.35 1.96
CA ILE A 191 7.29 -9.67 3.22
C ILE A 191 8.57 -9.16 3.88
N LEU A 192 9.60 -10.02 4.03
CA LEU A 192 10.87 -9.65 4.65
C LEU A 192 11.59 -8.55 3.86
N SER A 193 11.63 -8.66 2.53
CA SER A 193 12.22 -7.66 1.63
C SER A 193 11.52 -6.30 1.75
N PHE A 194 10.19 -6.28 1.67
CA PHE A 194 9.42 -5.03 1.81
C PHE A 194 9.53 -4.44 3.22
N THR A 195 9.55 -5.27 4.26
CA THR A 195 9.75 -4.81 5.64
C THR A 195 11.11 -4.14 5.80
N ALA A 196 12.19 -4.77 5.33
CA ALA A 196 13.53 -4.19 5.38
C ALA A 196 13.62 -2.88 4.57
N GLN A 197 13.01 -2.86 3.38
CA GLN A 197 12.95 -1.66 2.54
C GLN A 197 12.19 -0.51 3.21
N MET A 198 11.02 -0.78 3.78
CA MET A 198 10.23 0.24 4.47
C MET A 198 10.91 0.73 5.74
N LEU A 199 11.53 -0.18 6.51
CA LEU A 199 12.31 0.19 7.68
C LEU A 199 13.43 1.18 7.31
N ALA A 200 14.20 0.86 6.27
CA ALA A 200 15.26 1.75 5.80
C ALA A 200 14.69 3.09 5.29
N MET A 201 13.58 3.06 4.55
CA MET A 201 12.98 4.27 3.99
C MET A 201 12.41 5.21 5.06
N VAL A 202 11.95 4.67 6.19
CA VAL A 202 11.45 5.45 7.32
C VAL A 202 12.60 5.90 8.23
N SER A 203 13.52 5.01 8.58
CA SER A 203 14.59 5.32 9.56
C SER A 203 15.66 6.27 9.01
N LEU A 204 15.96 6.18 7.71
CA LEU A 204 17.04 6.95 7.10
C LEU A 204 16.82 8.48 7.17
N PRO A 205 15.61 9.02 6.89
CA PRO A 205 15.34 10.46 7.07
C PRO A 205 15.53 10.92 8.52
N PHE A 206 15.09 10.13 9.50
CA PHE A 206 15.26 10.46 10.92
C PHE A 206 16.74 10.49 11.31
N PHE A 207 17.53 9.53 10.84
CA PHE A 207 18.97 9.51 11.06
C PHE A 207 19.67 10.71 10.40
N LEU A 208 19.33 11.01 9.15
CA LEU A 208 19.94 12.12 8.42
C LEU A 208 19.61 13.47 9.04
N GLN A 209 18.39 13.68 9.52
CA GLN A 209 17.95 14.93 10.13
C GLN A 209 18.35 15.02 11.59
N GLY A 210 18.17 13.94 12.38
CA GLY A 210 18.40 13.92 13.82
C GLY A 210 19.89 13.86 14.17
N GLU A 211 20.60 12.89 13.60
CA GLU A 211 22.02 12.65 13.97
C GLU A 211 22.99 13.48 13.10
N LEU A 212 22.72 13.60 11.80
CA LEU A 212 23.62 14.30 10.87
C LEU A 212 23.22 15.76 10.63
N GLY A 213 22.14 16.25 11.24
CA GLY A 213 21.68 17.64 11.15
C GLY A 213 21.39 18.13 9.73
N LYS A 214 21.06 17.22 8.80
CA LYS A 214 20.75 17.59 7.41
C LYS A 214 19.37 18.20 7.30
N ASP A 215 19.23 19.21 6.45
CA ASP A 215 17.93 19.79 6.13
C ASP A 215 17.05 18.83 5.30
N ALA A 216 15.74 19.07 5.30
CA ALA A 216 14.76 18.20 4.63
C ALA A 216 15.00 18.05 3.12
N VAL A 217 15.52 19.12 2.46
CA VAL A 217 15.82 19.10 1.03
C VAL A 217 17.00 18.18 0.74
N THR A 218 18.09 18.33 1.51
CA THR A 218 19.27 17.45 1.40
C THR A 218 18.91 16.00 1.68
N CYS A 219 18.07 15.72 2.67
CA CYS A 219 17.57 14.38 2.94
C CYS A 219 16.79 13.80 1.75
N GLY A 220 15.90 14.58 1.14
CA GLY A 220 15.18 14.17 -0.07
C GLY A 220 16.12 13.82 -1.22
N LEU A 221 17.14 14.63 -1.45
CA LEU A 221 18.16 14.40 -2.49
C LEU A 221 18.99 13.14 -2.22
N LEU A 222 19.39 12.89 -0.97
CA LEU A 222 20.15 11.69 -0.59
C LEU A 222 19.34 10.40 -0.69
N LEU A 223 18.01 10.48 -0.57
CA LEU A 223 17.11 9.33 -0.72
C LEU A 223 16.72 9.06 -2.18
N THR A 224 16.85 10.04 -3.06
CA THR A 224 16.48 9.96 -4.49
C THR A 224 17.19 8.86 -5.28
N PRO A 225 18.49 8.53 -5.05
CA PRO A 225 19.17 7.45 -5.80
C PRO A 225 18.51 6.09 -5.71
N TRP A 226 17.90 5.76 -4.59
CA TRP A 226 17.23 4.46 -4.40
C TRP A 226 16.04 4.25 -5.37
N PRO A 227 15.01 5.11 -5.41
CA PRO A 227 13.91 4.95 -6.36
C PRO A 227 14.38 5.08 -7.81
N LEU A 228 15.42 5.90 -8.10
CA LEU A 228 16.00 6.00 -9.43
C LEU A 228 16.64 4.67 -9.87
N ALA A 229 17.40 4.02 -8.99
CA ALA A 229 17.92 2.69 -9.26
C ALA A 229 16.78 1.69 -9.52
N THR A 230 15.73 1.70 -8.70
CA THR A 230 14.56 0.82 -8.91
C THR A 230 13.87 1.11 -10.24
N MET A 231 13.74 2.37 -10.63
CA MET A 231 13.18 2.78 -11.92
C MET A 231 13.94 2.19 -13.12
N ILE A 232 15.28 2.14 -13.03
CA ILE A 232 16.12 1.62 -14.11
C ILE A 232 16.15 0.09 -14.11
N PHE A 233 16.33 -0.52 -12.92
CA PHE A 233 16.58 -1.95 -12.82
C PHE A 233 15.30 -2.80 -12.79
N ALA A 234 14.15 -2.28 -12.36
CA ALA A 234 12.90 -3.05 -12.33
C ALA A 234 12.45 -3.52 -13.74
N PRO A 235 12.44 -2.67 -14.78
CA PRO A 235 12.15 -3.12 -16.15
C PRO A 235 13.15 -4.13 -16.68
N LEU A 236 14.44 -3.92 -16.38
CA LEU A 236 15.51 -4.85 -16.78
C LEU A 236 15.35 -6.22 -16.12
N ALA A 237 15.05 -6.24 -14.82
CA ALA A 237 14.75 -7.47 -14.08
C ALA A 237 13.52 -8.20 -14.65
N GLY A 238 12.47 -7.46 -15.03
CA GLY A 238 11.29 -8.04 -15.66
C GLY A 238 11.58 -8.73 -16.99
N VAL A 239 12.38 -8.09 -17.86
CA VAL A 239 12.81 -8.69 -19.14
C VAL A 239 13.75 -9.88 -18.92
N LEU A 240 14.62 -9.79 -17.91
CA LEU A 240 15.56 -10.86 -17.58
C LEU A 240 14.85 -12.09 -17.00
N ALA A 241 13.83 -11.87 -16.17
CA ALA A 241 13.03 -12.95 -15.58
C ALA A 241 12.22 -13.75 -16.62
N GLU A 242 11.92 -13.16 -17.78
CA GLU A 242 11.30 -13.88 -18.90
C GLU A 242 12.30 -14.78 -19.65
N ARG A 243 13.60 -14.50 -19.56
CA ARG A 243 14.67 -15.20 -20.28
C ARG A 243 15.45 -16.18 -19.43
N ILE A 244 15.50 -15.98 -18.13
CA ILE A 244 16.26 -16.81 -17.20
C ILE A 244 15.25 -17.54 -16.31
N ASN A 245 15.43 -18.86 -16.22
CA ASN A 245 14.61 -19.66 -15.31
C ASN A 245 14.94 -19.24 -13.85
N ALA A 246 14.00 -18.61 -13.17
CA ALA A 246 14.17 -18.08 -11.82
C ALA A 246 14.38 -19.18 -10.73
N GLY A 247 14.57 -20.43 -11.12
CA GLY A 247 14.78 -21.58 -10.25
C GLY A 247 16.24 -22.09 -10.22
N ILE A 248 17.19 -21.32 -10.76
CA ILE A 248 18.63 -21.62 -10.69
C ILE A 248 19.32 -20.65 -9.72
#